data_29507ea8663efa72cabbeb48e6ec77ff
#
_entry.id   29507ea8663efa72cabbeb48e6ec77ff
#
_cell.length_a   1.000
_cell.length_b   1.000
_cell.length_c   1.000
_cell.angle_alpha   90.00
_cell.angle_beta   90.00
_cell.angle_gamma   90.00
#
_symmetry.space_group_name_H-M   'P 1'
#
loop_
_entity.id
_entity.type
_entity.pdbx_description
1 polymer ?
#
loop_
_entity_poly.entity_id
_entity_poly.type
_entity_poly.pdbx_seq_one_letter_code
_entity_poly.pdbx_strand_id
1 'polypeptide(L)'
;GGKKARETLDSFLPISFTKGQLLGGLDAPTGGQAQSNPHPVLIRLSDNSVLPNRYRAEYRECFVIAAGVGRLDDERVHLRTERLSCVNPGGQIIDIPLEGYITGEDGKVGLRGTVVERTGALLARSALAGLASGLSTALTPQWRRSVQTGDNAGGVSFEAPDSGEVLGVAA
;
A
#
# COMPACT_ATOMS: atom_id res chain seq x y z
N GLY A 1 35.68 -20.55 -29.66
CA GLY A 1 35.12 -19.98 -28.42
C GLY A 1 34.11 -18.87 -28.62
N GLY A 2 33.66 -18.55 -29.88
CA GLY A 2 32.81 -17.36 -30.11
C GLY A 2 31.29 -17.55 -30.10
N LYS A 3 30.79 -18.75 -29.92
CA LYS A 3 29.34 -19.00 -29.98
C LYS A 3 28.58 -18.79 -28.65
N LYS A 4 29.23 -18.99 -27.51
CA LYS A 4 28.59 -18.80 -26.19
C LYS A 4 28.36 -17.32 -25.82
N ALA A 5 29.18 -16.41 -26.33
CA ALA A 5 29.01 -14.99 -26.03
C ALA A 5 27.84 -14.34 -26.78
N ARG A 6 27.44 -14.89 -27.94
CA ARG A 6 26.29 -14.40 -28.70
C ARG A 6 24.96 -14.84 -28.12
N GLU A 7 24.83 -16.05 -27.60
CA GLU A 7 23.59 -16.54 -26.97
C GLU A 7 23.25 -15.77 -25.71
N THR A 8 24.25 -15.33 -24.95
CA THR A 8 24.02 -14.55 -23.72
C THR A 8 23.56 -13.12 -24.02
N LEU A 9 23.96 -12.57 -25.19
CA LEU A 9 23.56 -11.22 -25.59
C LEU A 9 22.14 -11.16 -26.18
N ASP A 10 21.66 -12.24 -26.77
CA ASP A 10 20.31 -12.30 -27.35
C ASP A 10 19.19 -12.43 -26.30
N SER A 11 19.53 -12.86 -25.08
CA SER A 11 18.55 -13.06 -23.99
C SER A 11 18.57 -11.95 -22.92
N PHE A 12 19.50 -11.01 -23.00
CA PHE A 12 19.65 -9.94 -22.03
C PHE A 12 19.28 -8.58 -22.63
N LEU A 13 18.27 -7.94 -22.05
CA LEU A 13 17.93 -6.56 -22.38
C LEU A 13 18.93 -5.63 -21.68
N PRO A 14 19.80 -4.92 -22.42
CA PRO A 14 20.71 -3.98 -21.80
C PRO A 14 19.96 -2.79 -21.19
N ILE A 15 20.62 -2.03 -20.31
CA ILE A 15 20.05 -0.82 -19.71
C ILE A 15 19.53 0.09 -20.82
N SER A 16 18.27 0.37 -20.78
CA SER A 16 17.56 1.17 -21.78
C SER A 16 16.48 2.03 -21.12
N PHE A 17 16.03 3.04 -21.82
CA PHE A 17 14.85 3.80 -21.42
C PHE A 17 13.91 3.98 -22.60
N THR A 18 12.64 4.05 -22.31
CA THR A 18 11.59 4.29 -23.28
C THR A 18 10.44 5.05 -22.64
N LYS A 19 9.58 5.62 -23.45
CA LYS A 19 8.34 6.26 -22.99
C LYS A 19 7.20 5.29 -23.07
N GLY A 20 6.34 5.33 -22.07
CA GLY A 20 5.12 4.53 -22.02
C GLY A 20 3.94 5.33 -21.53
N GLN A 21 2.76 4.84 -21.82
CA GLN A 21 1.50 5.39 -21.38
C GLN A 21 0.76 4.37 -20.53
N LEU A 22 0.29 4.79 -19.38
CA LEU A 22 -0.58 4.00 -18.52
C LEU A 22 -1.93 3.81 -19.22
N LEU A 23 -2.43 2.57 -19.30
CA LEU A 23 -3.68 2.27 -19.99
C LEU A 23 -4.91 2.35 -19.10
N GLY A 24 -4.75 2.42 -17.80
CA GLY A 24 -5.84 2.50 -16.84
C GLY A 24 -5.51 3.36 -15.64
N GLY A 25 -6.53 3.69 -14.86
CA GLY A 25 -6.34 4.29 -13.55
C GLY A 25 -5.64 3.32 -12.60
N LEU A 26 -4.97 3.85 -11.59
CA LEU A 26 -4.22 3.07 -10.63
C LEU A 26 -4.56 3.51 -9.22
N ASP A 27 -5.20 2.61 -8.48
CA ASP A 27 -5.41 2.71 -7.03
C ASP A 27 -4.43 1.78 -6.32
N ALA A 28 -3.28 2.30 -5.95
CA ALA A 28 -2.23 1.50 -5.32
C ALA A 28 -2.45 1.38 -3.81
N PRO A 29 -2.34 0.17 -3.25
CA PRO A 29 -2.39 -0.01 -1.81
C PRO A 29 -1.20 0.65 -1.12
N THR A 30 -1.44 1.15 0.09
CA THR A 30 -0.43 1.75 0.95
C THR A 30 -0.30 0.97 2.26
N GLY A 31 0.82 1.11 2.96
CA GLY A 31 1.05 0.46 4.25
C GLY A 31 1.77 -0.88 4.16
N GLY A 32 1.87 -1.60 5.28
CA GLY A 32 2.72 -2.79 5.41
C GLY A 32 2.34 -3.99 4.53
N GLN A 33 1.08 -4.10 4.12
CA GLN A 33 0.62 -5.17 3.22
C GLN A 33 0.73 -4.80 1.73
N ALA A 34 1.04 -3.55 1.41
CA ALA A 34 1.14 -3.09 0.03
C ALA A 34 2.23 -3.81 -0.76
N GLN A 35 3.33 -4.16 -0.10
CA GLN A 35 4.45 -4.87 -0.74
C GLN A 35 4.15 -6.33 -1.04
N SER A 36 3.30 -6.98 -0.22
CA SER A 36 2.91 -8.38 -0.43
C SER A 36 1.80 -8.54 -1.47
N ASN A 37 1.05 -7.48 -1.73
CA ASN A 37 -0.04 -7.49 -2.71
C ASN A 37 -0.03 -6.22 -3.56
N PRO A 38 1.00 -6.00 -4.39
CA PRO A 38 1.08 -4.83 -5.25
C PRO A 38 -0.02 -4.85 -6.31
N HIS A 39 -0.46 -3.67 -6.74
CA HIS A 39 -1.48 -3.56 -7.78
C HIS A 39 -0.85 -3.73 -9.17
N PRO A 40 -1.33 -4.69 -9.99
CA PRO A 40 -0.82 -4.86 -11.35
C PRO A 40 -1.29 -3.73 -12.26
N VAL A 41 -0.42 -3.26 -13.12
CA VAL A 41 -0.64 -2.14 -14.03
C VAL A 41 -0.14 -2.47 -15.41
N LEU A 42 -0.91 -2.10 -16.42
CA LEU A 42 -0.55 -2.27 -17.81
C LEU A 42 -0.12 -0.94 -18.43
N ILE A 43 1.04 -0.95 -19.06
CA ILE A 43 1.65 0.20 -19.70
C ILE A 43 1.94 -0.13 -21.16
N ARG A 44 1.48 0.71 -22.07
CA ARG A 44 1.83 0.62 -23.49
C ARG A 44 3.05 1.47 -23.77
N LEU A 45 4.06 0.89 -24.41
CA LEU A 45 5.23 1.62 -24.86
C LEU A 45 4.89 2.43 -26.10
N SER A 46 5.14 3.72 -26.06
CA SER A 46 4.84 4.66 -27.17
C SER A 46 6.01 4.90 -28.08
N ASP A 47 7.23 4.72 -27.57
CA ASP A 47 8.47 4.99 -28.29
C ASP A 47 9.38 3.77 -28.31
N ASN A 48 10.30 3.76 -29.27
CA ASN A 48 11.38 2.78 -29.28
C ASN A 48 12.33 2.99 -28.11
N SER A 49 12.84 1.91 -27.54
CA SER A 49 13.80 2.00 -26.46
C SER A 49 15.12 2.57 -26.96
N VAL A 50 15.69 3.48 -26.19
CA VAL A 50 17.02 4.05 -26.40
C VAL A 50 18.00 3.27 -25.55
N LEU A 51 18.97 2.64 -26.23
CA LEU A 51 20.04 1.87 -25.64
C LEU A 51 21.35 2.67 -25.64
N PRO A 52 22.38 2.22 -24.89
CA PRO A 52 23.72 2.79 -24.97
C PRO A 52 24.23 2.89 -26.40
N ASN A 53 25.13 3.83 -26.66
CA ASN A 53 25.72 4.09 -27.99
C ASN A 53 24.71 4.45 -29.10
N ARG A 54 23.58 5.05 -28.73
CA ARG A 54 22.53 5.49 -29.65
C ARG A 54 21.83 4.37 -30.42
N TYR A 55 21.98 3.12 -29.98
CA TYR A 55 21.17 2.04 -30.52
C TYR A 55 19.70 2.22 -30.12
N ARG A 56 18.81 1.79 -30.98
CA ARG A 56 17.37 1.80 -30.74
C ARG A 56 16.82 0.40 -30.91
N ALA A 57 16.04 -0.07 -29.96
CA ALA A 57 15.31 -1.31 -30.06
C ALA A 57 13.83 -1.02 -30.34
N GLU A 58 13.26 -1.75 -31.26
CA GLU A 58 11.86 -1.56 -31.67
C GLU A 58 10.90 -2.26 -30.68
N TYR A 59 10.67 -1.59 -29.54
CA TYR A 59 9.68 -2.02 -28.53
C TYR A 59 8.42 -1.15 -28.54
N ARG A 60 8.25 -0.39 -29.58
CA ARG A 60 7.04 0.40 -29.79
C ARG A 60 5.83 -0.52 -29.92
N GLU A 61 4.70 -0.11 -29.32
CA GLU A 61 3.46 -0.89 -29.22
C GLU A 61 3.58 -2.19 -28.40
N CYS A 62 4.66 -2.39 -27.68
CA CYS A 62 4.76 -3.44 -26.67
C CYS A 62 4.06 -3.03 -25.38
N PHE A 63 3.72 -4.03 -24.59
CA PHE A 63 3.09 -3.84 -23.30
C PHE A 63 4.03 -4.25 -22.17
N VAL A 64 4.01 -3.46 -21.12
CA VAL A 64 4.75 -3.77 -19.89
C VAL A 64 3.76 -3.95 -18.76
N ILE A 65 3.89 -5.05 -18.05
CA ILE A 65 3.20 -5.27 -16.79
C ILE A 65 4.13 -4.78 -15.68
N ALA A 66 3.59 -3.96 -14.81
CA ALA A 66 4.29 -3.44 -13.65
C ALA A 66 3.47 -3.64 -12.38
N ALA A 67 4.14 -3.74 -11.26
CA ALA A 67 3.53 -3.83 -9.93
C ALA A 67 3.64 -2.47 -9.23
N GLY A 68 2.52 -1.95 -8.72
CA GLY A 68 2.43 -0.63 -8.11
C GLY A 68 2.19 -0.69 -6.60
N VAL A 69 2.97 0.07 -5.86
CA VAL A 69 2.84 0.26 -4.40
C VAL A 69 2.78 1.74 -4.10
N GLY A 70 1.74 2.16 -3.37
CA GLY A 70 1.60 3.53 -2.91
C GLY A 70 2.49 3.82 -1.70
N ARG A 71 3.18 4.95 -1.72
CA ARG A 71 3.95 5.45 -0.59
C ARG A 71 3.32 6.74 -0.08
N LEU A 72 3.11 6.80 1.22
CA LEU A 72 2.50 7.96 1.88
C LEU A 72 3.51 9.09 2.14
N ASP A 73 4.79 8.73 2.24
CA ASP A 73 5.87 9.67 2.52
C ASP A 73 6.13 10.66 1.38
N ASP A 74 5.95 10.21 0.14
CA ASP A 74 6.16 11.03 -1.06
C ASP A 74 4.89 11.24 -1.89
N GLU A 75 3.75 10.68 -1.45
CA GLU A 75 2.45 10.72 -2.14
C GLU A 75 2.54 10.23 -3.59
N ARG A 76 3.33 9.19 -3.79
CA ARG A 76 3.58 8.62 -5.12
C ARG A 76 3.30 7.13 -5.15
N VAL A 77 2.99 6.65 -6.33
CA VAL A 77 2.91 5.22 -6.61
C VAL A 77 4.22 4.79 -7.26
N HIS A 78 4.98 3.99 -6.55
CA HIS A 78 6.19 3.38 -7.06
C HIS A 78 5.84 2.14 -7.87
N LEU A 79 6.26 2.12 -9.11
CA LEU A 79 5.98 1.07 -10.07
C LEU A 79 7.27 0.34 -10.42
N ARG A 80 7.24 -0.97 -10.26
CA ARG A 80 8.32 -1.88 -10.68
C ARG A 80 7.85 -2.68 -11.87
N THR A 81 8.60 -2.71 -12.94
CA THR A 81 8.29 -3.51 -14.11
C THR A 81 8.58 -4.98 -13.82
N GLU A 82 7.75 -5.88 -14.36
CA GLU A 82 7.86 -7.32 -14.17
C GLU A 82 8.05 -8.05 -15.50
N ARG A 83 7.27 -7.70 -16.50
CA ARG A 83 7.28 -8.41 -17.80
C ARG A 83 7.08 -7.45 -18.97
N LEU A 84 7.76 -7.73 -20.04
CA LEU A 84 7.58 -7.10 -21.35
C LEU A 84 6.96 -8.10 -22.31
N SER A 85 5.86 -7.74 -22.93
CA SER A 85 5.18 -8.53 -23.94
C SER A 85 5.11 -7.79 -25.26
N CYS A 86 5.61 -8.39 -26.30
CA CYS A 86 5.61 -7.84 -27.65
C CYS A 86 5.15 -8.90 -28.66
N VAL A 87 4.67 -8.43 -29.79
CA VAL A 87 4.44 -9.28 -30.97
C VAL A 87 5.26 -8.74 -32.11
N ASN A 88 6.15 -9.55 -32.64
CA ASN A 88 6.93 -9.17 -33.81
C ASN A 88 6.05 -9.07 -35.07
N PRO A 89 6.48 -8.32 -36.09
CA PRO A 89 5.78 -8.26 -37.37
C PRO A 89 5.49 -9.61 -38.01
N GLY A 90 6.29 -10.63 -37.69
CA GLY A 90 6.08 -12.03 -38.09
C GLY A 90 5.08 -12.82 -37.25
N GLY A 91 4.41 -12.16 -36.27
CA GLY A 91 3.42 -12.82 -35.41
C GLY A 91 4.02 -13.61 -34.23
N GLN A 92 5.32 -13.56 -34.03
CA GLN A 92 5.96 -14.23 -32.90
C GLN A 92 5.77 -13.42 -31.63
N ILE A 93 5.37 -14.09 -30.56
CA ILE A 93 5.19 -13.49 -29.24
C ILE A 93 6.53 -13.52 -28.50
N ILE A 94 6.94 -12.36 -28.02
CA ILE A 94 8.07 -12.18 -27.11
C ILE A 94 7.50 -11.84 -25.74
N ASP A 95 7.76 -12.65 -24.75
CA ASP A 95 7.35 -12.43 -23.39
C ASP A 95 8.54 -12.70 -22.47
N ILE A 96 9.16 -11.64 -22.00
CA ILE A 96 10.39 -11.71 -21.21
C ILE A 96 10.25 -10.97 -19.88
N PRO A 97 10.93 -11.43 -18.83
CA PRO A 97 11.02 -10.66 -17.58
C PRO A 97 11.74 -9.33 -17.84
N LEU A 98 11.21 -8.26 -17.27
CA LEU A 98 11.77 -6.92 -17.39
C LEU A 98 11.90 -6.30 -16.01
N GLU A 99 13.13 -6.10 -15.57
CA GLU A 99 13.41 -5.40 -14.32
C GLU A 99 13.68 -3.92 -14.58
N GLY A 100 12.89 -3.07 -13.95
CA GLY A 100 13.04 -1.64 -14.09
C GLY A 100 12.10 -0.88 -13.18
N TYR A 101 12.18 0.42 -13.23
CA TYR A 101 11.30 1.33 -12.49
C TYR A 101 10.75 2.41 -13.43
N ILE A 102 9.67 3.03 -13.00
CA ILE A 102 8.97 4.03 -13.77
C ILE A 102 9.16 5.39 -13.14
N THR A 103 9.51 6.37 -13.96
CA THR A 103 9.57 7.78 -13.60
C THR A 103 8.33 8.48 -14.12
N GLY A 104 7.79 9.40 -13.33
CA GLY A 104 6.68 10.24 -13.73
C GLY A 104 7.09 11.33 -14.72
N GLU A 105 6.11 12.09 -15.18
CA GLU A 105 6.30 13.23 -16.09
C GLU A 105 7.19 14.33 -15.50
N ASP A 106 7.26 14.40 -14.16
CA ASP A 106 8.10 15.33 -13.41
C ASP A 106 9.56 14.86 -13.26
N GLY A 107 9.94 13.75 -13.89
CA GLY A 107 11.29 13.18 -13.85
C GLY A 107 11.65 12.50 -12.54
N LYS A 108 10.71 12.36 -11.61
CA LYS A 108 10.92 11.66 -10.34
C LYS A 108 10.43 10.22 -10.39
N VAL A 109 11.06 9.35 -9.63
CA VAL A 109 10.65 7.94 -9.53
C VAL A 109 9.23 7.84 -9.00
N GLY A 110 8.41 7.02 -9.63
CA GLY A 110 7.00 6.83 -9.30
C GLY A 110 6.08 7.87 -9.94
N LEU A 111 4.81 7.55 -9.97
CA LEU A 111 3.75 8.42 -10.48
C LEU A 111 3.14 9.21 -9.32
N ARG A 112 2.91 10.49 -9.53
CA ARG A 112 2.21 11.32 -8.54
C ARG A 112 0.77 10.83 -8.39
N GLY A 113 0.31 10.69 -7.15
CA GLY A 113 -1.03 10.27 -6.79
C GLY A 113 -1.70 11.22 -5.81
N THR A 114 -2.95 10.93 -5.51
CA THR A 114 -3.70 11.58 -4.42
C THR A 114 -3.98 10.53 -3.37
N VAL A 115 -3.64 10.85 -2.12
CA VAL A 115 -3.93 9.95 -1.00
C VAL A 115 -5.42 9.99 -0.69
N VAL A 116 -6.07 8.83 -0.73
CA VAL A 116 -7.47 8.65 -0.34
C VAL A 116 -7.53 7.88 0.98
N GLU A 117 -7.90 8.56 2.03
CA GLU A 117 -8.09 7.95 3.34
C GLU A 117 -9.50 7.38 3.48
N ARG A 118 -9.60 6.09 3.80
CA ARG A 118 -10.87 5.41 4.07
C ARG A 118 -11.06 5.14 5.57
N THR A 119 -10.76 6.13 6.39
CA THR A 119 -10.81 6.03 7.87
C THR A 119 -12.20 6.22 8.44
N GLY A 120 -13.17 6.69 7.66
CA GLY A 120 -14.54 6.98 8.13
C GLY A 120 -15.23 5.80 8.83
N ALA A 121 -15.06 4.59 8.33
CA ALA A 121 -15.64 3.39 8.94
C ALA A 121 -14.95 3.01 10.27
N LEU A 122 -13.65 3.24 10.38
CA LEU A 122 -12.89 3.03 11.62
C LEU A 122 -13.29 4.06 12.68
N LEU A 123 -13.42 5.33 12.30
CA LEU A 123 -13.87 6.40 13.20
C LEU A 123 -15.31 6.15 13.69
N ALA A 124 -16.21 5.73 12.80
CA ALA A 124 -17.58 5.39 13.18
C ALA A 124 -17.62 4.22 14.16
N ARG A 125 -16.84 3.17 13.95
CA ARG A 125 -16.75 2.02 14.86
C ARG A 125 -16.15 2.39 16.21
N SER A 126 -15.10 3.20 16.23
CA SER A 126 -14.47 3.65 17.47
C SER A 126 -15.39 4.60 18.25
N ALA A 127 -16.14 5.48 17.59
CA ALA A 127 -17.13 6.33 18.20
C ALA A 127 -18.28 5.51 18.83
N LEU A 128 -18.81 4.50 18.11
CA LEU A 128 -19.83 3.60 18.63
C LEU A 128 -19.31 2.77 19.83
N ALA A 129 -18.09 2.26 19.76
CA ALA A 129 -17.46 1.54 20.86
C ALA A 129 -17.24 2.45 22.07
N GLY A 130 -16.81 3.69 21.83
CA GLY A 130 -16.67 4.70 22.88
C GLY A 130 -17.97 5.06 23.56
N LEU A 131 -19.06 5.22 22.81
CA LEU A 131 -20.38 5.45 23.35
C LEU A 131 -20.90 4.25 24.17
N ALA A 132 -20.73 3.03 23.64
CA ALA A 132 -21.16 1.83 24.34
C ALA A 132 -20.38 1.63 25.66
N SER A 133 -19.06 1.85 25.66
CA SER A 133 -18.24 1.76 26.86
C SER A 133 -18.52 2.90 27.85
N GLY A 134 -18.73 4.12 27.34
CA GLY A 134 -19.11 5.27 28.16
C GLY A 134 -20.45 5.09 28.87
N LEU A 135 -21.47 4.59 28.16
CA LEU A 135 -22.76 4.29 28.73
C LEU A 135 -22.70 3.13 29.73
N SER A 136 -21.92 2.08 29.44
CA SER A 136 -21.77 0.96 30.39
C SER A 136 -21.07 1.40 31.68
N THR A 137 -20.09 2.30 31.58
CA THR A 137 -19.38 2.85 32.75
C THR A 137 -20.28 3.79 33.56
N ALA A 138 -21.17 4.56 32.89
CA ALA A 138 -22.13 5.43 33.56
C ALA A 138 -23.30 4.66 34.23
N LEU A 139 -23.63 3.49 33.67
CA LEU A 139 -24.76 2.66 34.20
C LEU A 139 -24.28 1.59 35.18
N THR A 140 -23.00 1.29 35.26
CA THR A 140 -22.45 0.40 36.30
C THR A 140 -22.29 1.19 37.61
N PRO A 141 -22.99 0.84 38.70
CA PRO A 141 -22.69 1.41 39.99
C PRO A 141 -21.22 1.08 40.32
N GLN A 142 -20.46 2.12 40.57
CA GLN A 142 -19.07 1.95 40.95
C GLN A 142 -19.01 1.33 42.33
N TRP A 143 -18.85 0.03 42.37
CA TRP A 143 -18.50 -0.68 43.58
C TRP A 143 -17.06 -0.35 43.90
N ARG A 144 -16.83 0.69 44.66
CA ARG A 144 -15.50 0.95 45.25
C ARG A 144 -15.17 -0.18 46.22
N ARG A 145 -14.31 -1.06 45.76
CA ARG A 145 -13.67 -2.01 46.63
C ARG A 145 -12.54 -1.27 47.36
N SER A 146 -12.80 -0.69 48.51
CA SER A 146 -11.77 -0.24 49.41
C SER A 146 -11.21 -1.45 50.13
N VAL A 147 -10.06 -1.94 49.70
CA VAL A 147 -9.27 -2.91 50.46
C VAL A 147 -8.52 -2.13 51.51
N GLN A 148 -9.07 -2.09 52.70
CA GLN A 148 -8.39 -1.55 53.88
C GLN A 148 -7.55 -2.65 54.46
N THR A 149 -6.24 -2.66 54.15
CA THR A 149 -5.24 -3.48 54.83
C THR A 149 -4.92 -2.85 56.17
N GLY A 150 -5.75 -3.13 57.14
CA GLY A 150 -5.41 -2.91 58.55
C GLY A 150 -4.81 -4.19 59.12
N ASP A 151 -3.69 -4.05 59.86
CA ASP A 151 -3.00 -5.14 60.55
C ASP A 151 -3.91 -5.82 61.56
N ASN A 152 -4.77 -6.67 61.14
CA ASN A 152 -5.40 -7.80 61.87
C ASN A 152 -6.72 -8.18 61.25
N ALA A 153 -6.77 -9.39 60.76
CA ALA A 153 -7.93 -10.13 60.26
C ALA A 153 -8.58 -9.60 58.96
N GLY A 154 -8.45 -10.38 57.90
CA GLY A 154 -9.02 -10.17 56.57
C GLY A 154 -10.56 -10.08 56.60
N GLY A 155 -11.05 -8.87 56.72
CA GLY A 155 -12.45 -8.52 56.48
C GLY A 155 -12.55 -7.62 55.27
N VAL A 156 -13.12 -8.10 54.18
CA VAL A 156 -13.50 -7.30 53.06
C VAL A 156 -14.85 -6.66 53.39
N SER A 157 -14.85 -5.39 53.74
CA SER A 157 -16.13 -4.65 53.94
C SER A 157 -16.58 -4.10 52.59
N PHE A 158 -17.79 -4.45 52.19
CA PHE A 158 -18.50 -3.86 51.05
C PHE A 158 -19.36 -2.73 51.57
N GLU A 159 -19.00 -1.50 51.24
CA GLU A 159 -19.84 -0.34 51.53
C GLU A 159 -20.64 0.00 50.29
N ALA A 160 -21.94 -0.08 50.37
CA ALA A 160 -22.84 0.33 49.28
C ALA A 160 -22.80 1.86 49.15
N PRO A 161 -22.72 2.43 47.96
CA PRO A 161 -22.77 3.87 47.77
C PRO A 161 -24.13 4.41 48.25
N ASP A 162 -24.08 5.45 49.07
CA ASP A 162 -25.30 6.12 49.55
C ASP A 162 -26.13 6.62 48.35
N SER A 163 -27.41 6.33 48.37
CA SER A 163 -28.34 6.67 47.29
C SER A 163 -28.48 8.18 46.99
N GLY A 164 -27.87 9.03 47.83
CA GLY A 164 -27.80 10.47 47.62
C GLY A 164 -26.72 10.92 46.58
N GLU A 165 -25.69 10.09 46.32
CA GLU A 165 -24.60 10.46 45.46
C GLU A 165 -24.85 10.14 43.96
N VAL A 166 -25.84 9.29 43.69
CA VAL A 166 -26.23 8.90 42.32
C VAL A 166 -27.03 9.97 41.59
N LEU A 167 -27.63 10.90 42.33
CA LEU A 167 -28.46 11.97 41.75
C LEU A 167 -27.72 13.29 41.49
N GLY A 168 -26.45 13.39 41.88
CA GLY A 168 -25.64 14.61 41.76
C GLY A 168 -24.89 14.79 40.44
N VAL A 169 -24.95 13.84 39.50
CA VAL A 169 -24.21 13.88 38.23
C VAL A 169 -25.04 14.34 37.04
N ALA A 170 -26.28 14.82 37.26
CA ALA A 170 -27.14 15.37 36.23
C ALA A 170 -27.34 16.87 36.43
N ALA A 171 -26.27 17.65 36.47
CA ALA A 171 -26.29 19.10 36.35
C ALA A 171 -25.06 19.58 35.56
#